data_9b5b81088f21d8e09e7b1dce22d16719
#
_entry.id   9b5b81088f21d8e09e7b1dce22d16719
#
_cell.length_a   1.000
_cell.length_b   1.000
_cell.length_c   1.000
_cell.angle_alpha   90.00
_cell.angle_beta   90.00
_cell.angle_gamma   90.00
#
_symmetry.space_group_name_H-M   'P 1'
#
loop_
_entity.id
_entity.type
_entity.pdbx_description
1 polymer ?
#
loop_
_entity_poly.entity_id
_entity_poly.type
_entity_poly.pdbx_seq_one_letter_code
_entity_poly.pdbx_strand_id
1 'polypeptide(L)'
;MDTRRKIYISLGSNKGDRLKNLQDAINLIFERIGKINIISKVYNSPAFGFEGSDFLNCCVILETDIAPDEIMLALLEIETSMGRVREANAGYESRTIDLDILFVDEDVLETKLLKVPHPELHKRKFVLKPLLEIAPKLTHPTLHKNVADLLETCEDTSVLEPINIWLKNPSKQFQFSNYNYIAIEGNIGAGKTSLATMISKDFNAKLILERFAENPFLPKFYEDAKRYAFTLEMSFLADRYQQISDDLSQLDLFKDFIISDYDIFKSLIFSKITLPEDEFKLYRKLFYLMYKDIAKPELYVYLYQNTARLQENIKKRGREYELNIENEYLDKINSGYLEFLKNQSELHVKIIDISERDFVDDRKDYLWILNEICKTYDAR
;
A
#
# COMPACT_ATOMS: atom_id res chain seq x y z
N MET A 1 -14.61 -6.01 3.20
CA MET A 1 -14.87 -4.57 3.38
C MET A 1 -13.53 -3.90 3.52
N ASP A 2 -13.32 -2.74 2.90
CA ASP A 2 -12.09 -1.97 3.08
C ASP A 2 -12.07 -1.45 4.53
N THR A 3 -11.08 -1.84 5.30
CA THR A 3 -10.94 -1.48 6.72
C THR A 3 -10.19 -0.17 6.91
N ARG A 4 -9.69 0.42 5.80
CA ARG A 4 -8.91 1.65 5.87
C ARG A 4 -9.76 2.86 6.25
N ARG A 5 -9.19 3.66 7.14
CA ARG A 5 -9.78 4.89 7.66
C ARG A 5 -9.08 6.10 7.05
N LYS A 6 -9.86 7.16 6.82
CA LYS A 6 -9.33 8.47 6.47
C LYS A 6 -9.03 9.26 7.73
N ILE A 7 -7.79 9.66 7.86
CA ILE A 7 -7.31 10.43 9.00
C ILE A 7 -6.96 11.84 8.52
N TYR A 8 -7.45 12.84 9.21
CA TYR A 8 -7.19 14.25 8.96
C TYR A 8 -6.25 14.75 10.04
N ILE A 9 -5.08 15.23 9.66
CA ILE A 9 -4.04 15.68 10.59
C ILE A 9 -3.67 17.11 10.29
N SER A 10 -3.59 17.95 11.34
CA SER A 10 -2.97 19.26 11.30
C SER A 10 -1.50 19.18 11.66
N LEU A 11 -0.66 19.90 10.94
CA LEU A 11 0.76 20.02 11.19
C LEU A 11 1.10 21.49 11.40
N GLY A 12 1.88 21.79 12.47
CA GLY A 12 2.33 23.14 12.78
C GLY A 12 3.80 23.19 13.22
N SER A 13 4.55 24.18 12.77
CA SER A 13 5.96 24.39 13.18
C SER A 13 6.27 25.86 13.34
N ASN A 14 6.92 26.26 14.46
CA ASN A 14 7.37 27.65 14.68
C ASN A 14 8.81 27.76 15.19
N LYS A 15 9.59 26.68 15.17
CA LYS A 15 10.99 26.65 15.63
C LYS A 15 11.91 26.05 14.57
N GLY A 16 13.06 26.68 14.34
CA GLY A 16 14.06 26.20 13.37
C GLY A 16 13.62 26.36 11.92
N ASP A 17 14.01 25.45 11.06
CA ASP A 17 13.56 25.39 9.65
C ASP A 17 12.15 24.83 9.58
N ARG A 18 11.16 25.69 9.75
CA ARG A 18 9.74 25.34 9.85
C ARG A 18 9.24 24.57 8.62
N LEU A 19 9.70 24.94 7.41
CA LEU A 19 9.25 24.29 6.17
C LEU A 19 9.81 22.88 6.06
N LYS A 20 11.11 22.72 6.37
CA LYS A 20 11.76 21.42 6.43
C LYS A 20 11.11 20.54 7.49
N ASN A 21 10.79 21.07 8.66
CA ASN A 21 10.12 20.32 9.72
C ASN A 21 8.75 19.77 9.26
N LEU A 22 7.94 20.56 8.54
CA LEU A 22 6.69 20.09 7.96
C LEU A 22 6.91 18.97 6.93
N GLN A 23 7.89 19.13 6.04
CA GLN A 23 8.20 18.11 5.04
C GLN A 23 8.71 16.80 5.68
N ASP A 24 9.60 16.90 6.67
CA ASP A 24 10.15 15.75 7.38
C ASP A 24 9.04 15.01 8.15
N ALA A 25 8.11 15.75 8.79
CA ALA A 25 6.96 15.15 9.46
C ALA A 25 6.04 14.41 8.48
N ILE A 26 5.75 14.99 7.30
CA ILE A 26 4.96 14.33 6.25
C ILE A 26 5.64 13.04 5.77
N ASN A 27 6.96 13.04 5.59
CA ASN A 27 7.72 11.86 5.20
C ASN A 27 7.62 10.77 6.28
N LEU A 28 7.79 11.13 7.56
CA LEU A 28 7.69 10.19 8.68
C LEU A 28 6.27 9.63 8.86
N ILE A 29 5.23 10.46 8.67
CA ILE A 29 3.83 10.02 8.67
C ILE A 29 3.61 8.99 7.55
N PHE A 30 4.09 9.27 6.35
CA PHE A 30 4.02 8.33 5.22
C PHE A 30 4.76 7.02 5.52
N GLU A 31 5.95 7.09 6.10
CA GLU A 31 6.77 5.92 6.41
C GLU A 31 6.18 5.03 7.51
N ARG A 32 5.54 5.63 8.52
CA ARG A 32 5.12 4.90 9.74
C ARG A 32 3.63 4.63 9.83
N ILE A 33 2.78 5.49 9.24
CA ILE A 33 1.34 5.45 9.47
C ILE A 33 0.58 5.03 8.22
N GLY A 34 0.73 5.73 7.10
CA GLY A 34 -0.07 5.40 5.94
C GLY A 34 0.20 6.27 4.72
N LYS A 35 -0.55 5.99 3.65
CA LYS A 35 -0.46 6.72 2.40
C LYS A 35 -1.01 8.13 2.55
N ILE A 36 -0.23 9.13 2.14
CA ILE A 36 -0.69 10.52 2.06
C ILE A 36 -1.50 10.71 0.77
N ASN A 37 -2.78 11.04 0.91
CA ASN A 37 -3.67 11.27 -0.22
C ASN A 37 -3.52 12.69 -0.76
N ILE A 38 -3.58 13.67 0.15
CA ILE A 38 -3.55 15.08 -0.21
C ILE A 38 -2.89 15.91 0.90
N ILE A 39 -2.22 17.00 0.50
CA ILE A 39 -1.59 17.99 1.37
C ILE A 39 -2.16 19.35 0.98
N SER A 40 -2.56 20.17 1.95
CA SER A 40 -3.01 21.57 1.72
C SER A 40 -1.84 22.48 1.37
N LYS A 41 -2.12 23.71 0.99
CA LYS A 41 -1.13 24.79 1.03
C LYS A 41 -0.61 24.98 2.46
N VAL A 42 0.56 25.61 2.56
CA VAL A 42 1.14 26.03 3.84
C VAL A 42 0.75 27.48 4.11
N TYR A 43 0.32 27.74 5.33
CA TYR A 43 -0.09 29.07 5.79
C TYR A 43 0.83 29.56 6.90
N ASN A 44 1.26 30.82 6.80
CA ASN A 44 1.87 31.53 7.91
C ASN A 44 0.78 32.09 8.81
N SER A 45 0.89 31.90 10.11
CA SER A 45 -0.02 32.42 11.12
C SER A 45 0.72 32.93 12.35
N PRO A 46 0.24 33.96 13.06
CA PRO A 46 0.79 34.30 14.36
C PRO A 46 0.64 33.18 15.37
N ALA A 47 1.47 33.19 16.41
CA ALA A 47 1.32 32.24 17.52
C ALA A 47 -0.05 32.48 18.21
N PHE A 48 -0.76 31.36 18.46
CA PHE A 48 -2.09 31.42 19.07
C PHE A 48 -2.03 31.10 20.57
N GLY A 49 -2.48 32.03 21.39
CA GLY A 49 -2.57 31.84 22.86
C GLY A 49 -1.27 32.06 23.64
N PHE A 50 -0.17 32.48 23.00
CA PHE A 50 1.11 32.80 23.63
C PHE A 50 1.96 33.76 22.77
N GLU A 51 2.97 34.38 23.35
CA GLU A 51 3.95 35.19 22.62
C GLU A 51 5.05 34.26 22.04
N GLY A 52 5.22 34.26 20.71
CA GLY A 52 6.20 33.42 20.04
C GLY A 52 6.32 33.77 18.54
N SER A 53 7.25 33.08 17.89
CA SER A 53 7.40 33.21 16.42
C SER A 53 6.18 32.64 15.70
N ASP A 54 5.90 33.19 14.51
CA ASP A 54 4.84 32.73 13.63
C ASP A 54 4.98 31.25 13.27
N PHE A 55 3.86 30.58 13.15
CA PHE A 55 3.77 29.20 12.70
C PHE A 55 3.65 29.09 11.19
N LEU A 56 4.20 28.00 10.65
CA LEU A 56 3.75 27.46 9.38
C LEU A 56 2.82 26.28 9.66
N ASN A 57 1.61 26.32 9.09
CA ASN A 57 0.57 25.30 9.29
C ASN A 57 0.11 24.72 7.96
N CYS A 58 -0.17 23.43 7.96
CA CYS A 58 -0.85 22.72 6.86
C CYS A 58 -1.70 21.58 7.41
N CYS A 59 -2.56 21.03 6.55
CA CYS A 59 -3.31 19.81 6.85
C CYS A 59 -3.01 18.73 5.82
N VAL A 60 -3.06 17.48 6.25
CA VAL A 60 -2.95 16.30 5.38
C VAL A 60 -4.13 15.37 5.59
N ILE A 61 -4.50 14.66 4.52
CA ILE A 61 -5.39 13.50 4.58
C ILE A 61 -4.56 12.27 4.25
N LEU A 62 -4.66 11.25 5.07
CA LEU A 62 -4.03 9.96 4.84
C LEU A 62 -5.04 8.82 5.00
N GLU A 63 -4.72 7.66 4.45
CA GLU A 63 -5.45 6.42 4.62
C GLU A 63 -4.56 5.35 5.26
N THR A 64 -5.12 4.65 6.27
CA THR A 64 -4.41 3.62 7.02
C THR A 64 -5.36 2.58 7.61
N ASP A 65 -4.87 1.36 7.85
CA ASP A 65 -5.55 0.30 8.59
C ASP A 65 -5.21 0.33 10.10
N ILE A 66 -4.30 1.22 10.54
CA ILE A 66 -3.85 1.34 11.93
C ILE A 66 -4.98 1.89 12.80
N ALA A 67 -5.10 1.39 14.03
CA ALA A 67 -6.09 1.86 14.99
C ALA A 67 -5.82 3.31 15.43
N PRO A 68 -6.87 4.14 15.72
CA PRO A 68 -6.70 5.55 16.04
C PRO A 68 -5.77 5.85 17.22
N ASP A 69 -5.79 5.05 18.29
CA ASP A 69 -4.90 5.22 19.43
C ASP A 69 -3.44 4.91 19.07
N GLU A 70 -3.20 3.93 18.20
CA GLU A 70 -1.86 3.59 17.70
C GLU A 70 -1.33 4.70 16.77
N ILE A 71 -2.20 5.32 15.95
CA ILE A 71 -1.84 6.50 15.16
C ILE A 71 -1.39 7.63 16.08
N MET A 72 -2.13 7.89 17.15
CA MET A 72 -1.77 8.94 18.11
C MET A 72 -0.39 8.67 18.74
N LEU A 73 -0.11 7.42 19.15
CA LEU A 73 1.20 7.03 19.66
C LEU A 73 2.31 7.24 18.62
N ALA A 74 2.09 6.83 17.38
CA ALA A 74 3.05 7.04 16.29
C ALA A 74 3.34 8.53 16.03
N LEU A 75 2.31 9.39 16.08
CA LEU A 75 2.49 10.85 15.95
C LEU A 75 3.32 11.43 17.11
N LEU A 76 3.09 11.00 18.34
CA LEU A 76 3.88 11.39 19.52
C LEU A 76 5.35 10.96 19.39
N GLU A 77 5.60 9.77 18.88
CA GLU A 77 6.96 9.30 18.59
C GLU A 77 7.64 10.13 17.48
N ILE A 78 6.89 10.49 16.43
CA ILE A 78 7.39 11.38 15.37
C ILE A 78 7.79 12.73 15.97
N GLU A 79 6.92 13.37 16.75
CA GLU A 79 7.22 14.64 17.43
C GLU A 79 8.48 14.54 18.28
N THR A 80 8.60 13.49 19.08
CA THR A 80 9.76 13.25 19.93
C THR A 80 11.04 13.06 19.13
N SER A 81 10.99 12.27 18.06
CA SER A 81 12.12 12.02 17.16
C SER A 81 12.60 13.29 16.45
N MET A 82 11.70 14.26 16.25
CA MET A 82 11.98 15.57 15.65
C MET A 82 12.41 16.63 16.68
N GLY A 83 12.66 16.22 17.93
CA GLY A 83 13.22 17.08 18.97
C GLY A 83 12.18 17.85 19.79
N ARG A 84 10.90 17.46 19.78
CA ARG A 84 9.90 18.00 20.68
C ARG A 84 10.10 17.43 22.09
N VAL A 85 10.39 18.28 23.05
CA VAL A 85 10.44 17.94 24.48
C VAL A 85 9.14 18.42 25.11
N ARG A 86 8.40 17.55 25.78
CA ARG A 86 7.20 17.92 26.55
C ARG A 86 7.59 18.06 28.02
N GLU A 87 7.56 19.29 28.53
CA GLU A 87 7.71 19.53 29.96
C GLU A 87 6.34 19.41 30.66
N ALA A 88 6.28 18.73 31.79
CA ALA A 88 5.02 18.36 32.45
C ALA A 88 4.15 19.57 32.91
N ASN A 89 4.70 20.79 32.97
CA ASN A 89 4.03 22.00 33.44
C ASN A 89 4.14 23.20 32.44
N ALA A 90 4.64 23.00 31.24
CA ALA A 90 4.77 24.09 30.26
C ALA A 90 3.41 24.34 29.56
N GLY A 91 3.03 25.61 29.49
CA GLY A 91 1.90 26.04 28.64
C GLY A 91 2.21 25.91 27.15
N TYR A 92 1.57 26.72 26.31
CA TYR A 92 1.89 26.75 24.88
C TYR A 92 3.30 27.32 24.67
N GLU A 93 4.17 26.57 24.00
CA GLU A 93 5.56 26.91 23.72
C GLU A 93 5.91 26.75 22.23
N SER A 94 7.02 27.40 21.83
CA SER A 94 7.59 27.20 20.50
C SER A 94 8.07 25.77 20.30
N ARG A 95 7.66 25.14 19.18
CA ARG A 95 7.91 23.72 18.93
C ARG A 95 8.40 23.46 17.52
N THR A 96 9.26 22.46 17.38
CA THR A 96 9.76 22.01 16.09
C THR A 96 8.63 21.52 15.20
N ILE A 97 7.73 20.71 15.78
CA ILE A 97 6.54 20.19 15.11
C ILE A 97 5.41 19.93 16.10
N ASP A 98 4.19 20.13 15.65
CA ASP A 98 2.94 19.82 16.35
C ASP A 98 2.05 19.01 15.40
N LEU A 99 1.56 17.87 15.85
CA LEU A 99 0.78 16.93 15.04
C LEU A 99 -0.51 16.59 15.77
N ASP A 100 -1.64 17.13 15.30
CA ASP A 100 -2.96 16.92 15.89
C ASP A 100 -3.86 16.10 14.94
N ILE A 101 -4.47 15.01 15.43
CA ILE A 101 -5.55 14.32 14.71
C ILE A 101 -6.82 15.13 14.83
N LEU A 102 -7.35 15.55 13.68
CA LEU A 102 -8.56 16.38 13.59
C LEU A 102 -9.82 15.52 13.52
N PHE A 103 -9.82 14.54 12.61
CA PHE A 103 -10.91 13.61 12.37
C PHE A 103 -10.37 12.22 12.03
N VAL A 104 -11.17 11.21 12.33
CA VAL A 104 -11.03 9.81 11.89
C VAL A 104 -12.35 9.45 11.21
N ASP A 105 -12.39 9.42 9.89
CA ASP A 105 -13.64 9.34 9.11
C ASP A 105 -14.71 10.31 9.66
N GLU A 106 -15.88 9.81 10.02
CA GLU A 106 -16.98 10.53 10.70
C GLU A 106 -17.12 10.09 12.17
N ASP A 107 -16.14 9.38 12.71
CA ASP A 107 -16.20 8.80 14.05
C ASP A 107 -16.15 9.88 15.15
N VAL A 108 -16.82 9.58 16.25
CA VAL A 108 -16.71 10.31 17.51
C VAL A 108 -16.09 9.36 18.54
N LEU A 109 -14.81 9.60 18.86
CA LEU A 109 -14.05 8.76 19.77
C LEU A 109 -13.56 9.58 20.97
N GLU A 110 -13.60 9.01 22.15
CA GLU A 110 -13.00 9.56 23.36
C GLU A 110 -12.33 8.44 24.13
N THR A 111 -11.00 8.45 24.07
CA THR A 111 -10.13 7.51 24.79
C THR A 111 -9.25 8.26 25.78
N LYS A 112 -8.37 7.57 26.49
CA LYS A 112 -7.37 8.22 27.37
C LYS A 112 -6.32 9.01 26.58
N LEU A 113 -6.08 8.67 25.33
CA LEU A 113 -5.02 9.23 24.48
C LEU A 113 -5.57 10.16 23.40
N LEU A 114 -6.78 9.91 22.92
CA LEU A 114 -7.31 10.58 21.75
C LEU A 114 -8.78 10.99 21.93
N LYS A 115 -9.07 12.22 21.54
CA LYS A 115 -10.43 12.72 21.37
C LYS A 115 -10.63 13.26 19.96
N VAL A 116 -11.54 12.66 19.21
CA VAL A 116 -11.92 13.11 17.85
C VAL A 116 -13.43 13.22 17.73
N PRO A 117 -13.94 14.21 17.04
CA PRO A 117 -13.22 15.37 16.46
C PRO A 117 -12.38 16.13 17.48
N HIS A 118 -11.26 16.71 17.02
CA HIS A 118 -10.39 17.49 17.91
C HIS A 118 -11.17 18.62 18.61
N PRO A 119 -11.16 18.70 19.94
CA PRO A 119 -12.07 19.57 20.71
C PRO A 119 -12.02 21.04 20.30
N GLU A 120 -10.85 21.57 19.97
CA GLU A 120 -10.63 22.99 19.71
C GLU A 120 -10.55 23.35 18.22
N LEU A 121 -10.73 22.37 17.28
CA LEU A 121 -10.50 22.63 15.86
C LEU A 121 -11.39 23.76 15.31
N HIS A 122 -12.65 23.83 15.79
CA HIS A 122 -13.64 24.81 15.34
C HIS A 122 -13.34 26.26 15.77
N LYS A 123 -12.42 26.45 16.71
CA LYS A 123 -11.98 27.78 17.21
C LYS A 123 -10.67 28.22 16.57
N ARG A 124 -10.02 27.38 15.76
CA ARG A 124 -8.65 27.59 15.25
C ARG A 124 -8.66 27.82 13.76
N LYS A 125 -8.58 29.07 13.34
CA LYS A 125 -8.57 29.42 11.91
C LYS A 125 -7.38 28.84 11.17
N PHE A 126 -6.20 28.72 11.83
CA PHE A 126 -4.99 28.13 11.28
C PHE A 126 -5.11 26.61 11.01
N VAL A 127 -6.13 25.94 11.58
CA VAL A 127 -6.53 24.57 11.28
C VAL A 127 -7.61 24.54 10.20
N LEU A 128 -8.67 25.33 10.36
CA LEU A 128 -9.83 25.34 9.47
C LEU A 128 -9.49 25.78 8.05
N LYS A 129 -8.61 26.78 7.90
CA LYS A 129 -8.26 27.34 6.58
C LYS A 129 -7.55 26.33 5.67
N PRO A 130 -6.46 25.64 6.11
CA PRO A 130 -5.85 24.58 5.31
C PRO A 130 -6.77 23.35 5.15
N LEU A 131 -7.57 23.00 6.16
CA LEU A 131 -8.51 21.90 6.09
C LEU A 131 -9.60 22.15 5.04
N LEU A 132 -10.10 23.38 4.92
CA LEU A 132 -11.08 23.76 3.91
C LEU A 132 -10.61 23.48 2.47
N GLU A 133 -9.31 23.64 2.18
CA GLU A 133 -8.78 23.37 0.84
C GLU A 133 -8.87 21.89 0.43
N ILE A 134 -8.72 20.98 1.40
CA ILE A 134 -8.62 19.55 1.14
C ILE A 134 -9.88 18.75 1.50
N ALA A 135 -10.74 19.32 2.35
CA ALA A 135 -11.97 18.69 2.83
C ALA A 135 -13.14 19.66 3.05
N PRO A 136 -13.54 20.47 2.03
CA PRO A 136 -14.56 21.53 2.23
C PRO A 136 -15.92 20.99 2.66
N LYS A 137 -16.27 19.76 2.28
CA LYS A 137 -17.55 19.13 2.55
C LYS A 137 -17.56 18.25 3.81
N LEU A 138 -16.40 18.09 4.47
CA LEU A 138 -16.31 17.30 5.69
C LEU A 138 -17.19 17.94 6.76
N THR A 139 -18.11 17.14 7.30
CA THR A 139 -19.07 17.60 8.32
C THR A 139 -18.57 17.20 9.70
N HIS A 140 -18.57 18.14 10.63
CA HIS A 140 -18.26 17.86 12.02
C HIS A 140 -19.40 17.05 12.67
N PRO A 141 -19.15 15.80 13.11
CA PRO A 141 -20.24 14.88 13.49
C PRO A 141 -21.07 15.35 14.68
N THR A 142 -20.51 16.17 15.60
CA THR A 142 -21.23 16.65 16.78
C THR A 142 -21.76 18.07 16.61
N LEU A 143 -21.12 18.92 15.78
CA LEU A 143 -21.60 20.30 15.54
C LEU A 143 -22.53 20.40 14.34
N HIS A 144 -22.61 19.35 13.51
CA HIS A 144 -23.44 19.26 12.30
C HIS A 144 -23.21 20.43 11.31
N LYS A 145 -21.99 20.98 11.29
CA LYS A 145 -21.52 22.02 10.37
C LYS A 145 -20.39 21.48 9.52
N ASN A 146 -20.35 21.84 8.24
CA ASN A 146 -19.21 21.52 7.40
C ASN A 146 -18.02 22.46 7.69
N VAL A 147 -16.83 22.14 7.17
CA VAL A 147 -15.62 22.93 7.43
C VAL A 147 -15.75 24.39 6.95
N ALA A 148 -16.49 24.64 5.86
CA ALA A 148 -16.72 26.00 5.38
C ALA A 148 -17.54 26.80 6.37
N ASP A 149 -18.67 26.24 6.86
CA ASP A 149 -19.53 26.88 7.86
C ASP A 149 -18.79 27.13 9.19
N LEU A 150 -17.93 26.17 9.59
CA LEU A 150 -17.09 26.32 10.79
C LEU A 150 -16.11 27.49 10.64
N LEU A 151 -15.51 27.66 9.46
CA LEU A 151 -14.59 28.76 9.20
C LEU A 151 -15.31 30.12 9.20
N GLU A 152 -16.51 30.20 8.61
CA GLU A 152 -17.32 31.42 8.62
C GLU A 152 -17.72 31.85 10.03
N THR A 153 -17.98 30.87 10.92
CA THR A 153 -18.39 31.14 12.31
C THR A 153 -17.22 31.14 13.30
N CYS A 154 -15.98 31.03 12.82
CA CYS A 154 -14.79 31.04 13.66
C CYS A 154 -14.48 32.40 14.21
N GLU A 155 -14.35 32.56 15.53
CA GLU A 155 -14.05 33.81 16.22
C GLU A 155 -12.56 34.23 16.10
N ASP A 156 -11.68 33.36 15.61
CA ASP A 156 -10.26 33.65 15.38
C ASP A 156 -10.10 34.63 14.22
N THR A 157 -9.75 35.89 14.53
CA THR A 157 -9.56 36.98 13.56
C THR A 157 -8.15 37.04 12.98
N SER A 158 -7.27 36.13 13.31
CA SER A 158 -5.89 36.11 12.83
C SER A 158 -5.81 36.15 11.31
N VAL A 159 -4.79 36.87 10.80
CA VAL A 159 -4.51 36.95 9.37
C VAL A 159 -3.63 35.73 9.01
N LEU A 160 -4.09 34.97 8.03
CA LEU A 160 -3.38 33.79 7.51
C LEU A 160 -2.92 34.06 6.09
N GLU A 161 -1.63 33.98 5.87
CA GLU A 161 -1.03 34.21 4.55
C GLU A 161 -0.56 32.90 3.95
N PRO A 162 -1.08 32.48 2.78
CA PRO A 162 -0.58 31.33 2.08
C PRO A 162 0.84 31.60 1.58
N ILE A 163 1.77 30.70 1.80
CA ILE A 163 3.10 30.80 1.21
C ILE A 163 3.11 30.10 -0.16
N ASN A 164 3.87 30.62 -1.11
CA ASN A 164 3.96 30.07 -2.46
C ASN A 164 5.01 28.94 -2.55
N ILE A 165 4.92 27.99 -1.62
CA ILE A 165 5.78 26.80 -1.55
C ILE A 165 4.90 25.59 -1.31
N TRP A 166 5.16 24.52 -2.08
CA TRP A 166 4.42 23.27 -1.99
C TRP A 166 5.25 22.19 -1.33
N LEU A 167 4.68 21.53 -0.33
CA LEU A 167 5.25 20.33 0.25
C LEU A 167 5.07 19.16 -0.72
N LYS A 168 6.09 18.31 -0.79
CA LYS A 168 6.09 17.13 -1.65
C LYS A 168 5.29 16.01 -1.00
N ASN A 169 4.36 15.43 -1.75
CA ASN A 169 3.69 14.22 -1.33
C ASN A 169 4.59 13.01 -1.61
N PRO A 170 5.08 12.29 -0.57
CA PRO A 170 5.99 11.16 -0.75
C PRO A 170 5.34 9.97 -1.48
N SER A 171 4.00 9.84 -1.48
CA SER A 171 3.32 8.78 -2.23
C SER A 171 3.50 8.92 -3.75
N LYS A 172 3.73 10.14 -4.24
CA LYS A 172 3.87 10.42 -5.69
C LYS A 172 5.23 10.01 -6.29
N GLN A 173 6.18 9.57 -5.47
CA GLN A 173 7.45 9.04 -5.98
C GLN A 173 7.27 7.68 -6.67
N PHE A 174 6.20 6.95 -6.34
CA PHE A 174 5.89 5.64 -6.89
C PHE A 174 4.96 5.79 -8.10
N GLN A 175 5.51 5.65 -9.31
CA GLN A 175 4.79 5.90 -10.56
C GLN A 175 4.32 4.58 -11.21
N PHE A 176 3.47 3.84 -10.51
CA PHE A 176 2.92 2.58 -11.04
C PHE A 176 2.02 2.78 -12.27
N SER A 177 1.38 3.94 -12.39
CA SER A 177 0.56 4.30 -13.57
C SER A 177 1.36 4.46 -14.88
N ASN A 178 2.68 4.36 -14.83
CA ASN A 178 3.50 4.25 -16.05
C ASN A 178 3.34 2.89 -16.75
N TYR A 179 2.75 1.90 -16.08
CA TYR A 179 2.45 0.58 -16.60
C TYR A 179 0.93 0.38 -16.67
N ASN A 180 0.42 -0.16 -17.77
CA ASN A 180 -1.00 -0.52 -17.86
C ASN A 180 -1.32 -1.81 -17.10
N TYR A 181 -0.38 -2.76 -17.11
CA TYR A 181 -0.54 -4.05 -16.45
C TYR A 181 0.76 -4.52 -15.78
N ILE A 182 0.67 -4.84 -14.48
CA ILE A 182 1.75 -5.37 -13.65
C ILE A 182 1.33 -6.74 -13.11
N ALA A 183 2.19 -7.76 -13.27
CA ALA A 183 2.00 -9.07 -12.66
C ALA A 183 2.98 -9.26 -11.49
N ILE A 184 2.46 -9.64 -10.33
CA ILE A 184 3.25 -10.01 -9.16
C ILE A 184 3.30 -11.53 -9.09
N GLU A 185 4.47 -12.10 -9.25
CA GLU A 185 4.70 -13.52 -9.26
C GLU A 185 5.69 -13.97 -8.17
N GLY A 186 5.73 -15.27 -7.92
CA GLY A 186 6.57 -15.88 -6.89
C GLY A 186 6.05 -17.24 -6.49
N ASN A 187 6.78 -17.92 -5.64
CA ASN A 187 6.47 -19.27 -5.16
C ASN A 187 5.20 -19.30 -4.27
N ILE A 188 4.78 -20.50 -3.87
CA ILE A 188 3.74 -20.72 -2.86
C ILE A 188 4.23 -20.11 -1.54
N GLY A 189 3.40 -19.27 -0.92
CA GLY A 189 3.78 -18.58 0.33
C GLY A 189 4.60 -17.30 0.15
N ALA A 190 4.95 -16.87 -1.07
CA ALA A 190 5.76 -15.66 -1.31
C ALA A 190 5.05 -14.31 -1.04
N GLY A 191 3.78 -14.31 -0.66
CA GLY A 191 3.06 -13.08 -0.33
C GLY A 191 2.51 -12.29 -1.52
N LYS A 192 2.45 -12.86 -2.72
CA LYS A 192 1.95 -12.23 -3.97
C LYS A 192 0.63 -11.50 -3.79
N THR A 193 -0.37 -12.21 -3.28
CA THR A 193 -1.73 -11.69 -3.07
C THR A 193 -1.74 -10.49 -2.11
N SER A 194 -0.94 -10.56 -1.04
CA SER A 194 -0.81 -9.47 -0.07
C SER A 194 -0.22 -8.23 -0.74
N LEU A 195 0.91 -8.38 -1.46
CA LEU A 195 1.57 -7.25 -2.12
C LEU A 195 0.67 -6.64 -3.21
N ALA A 196 0.06 -7.46 -4.08
CA ALA A 196 -0.84 -6.97 -5.12
C ALA A 196 -2.04 -6.22 -4.53
N THR A 197 -2.61 -6.73 -3.42
CA THR A 197 -3.71 -6.07 -2.71
C THR A 197 -3.28 -4.74 -2.11
N MET A 198 -2.11 -4.68 -1.44
CA MET A 198 -1.60 -3.44 -0.86
C MET A 198 -1.34 -2.37 -1.93
N ILE A 199 -0.67 -2.74 -3.03
CA ILE A 199 -0.40 -1.83 -4.15
C ILE A 199 -1.72 -1.37 -4.79
N SER A 200 -2.68 -2.27 -5.02
CA SER A 200 -3.95 -1.90 -5.65
C SER A 200 -4.74 -0.88 -4.84
N LYS A 201 -4.71 -1.00 -3.52
CA LYS A 201 -5.34 -0.05 -2.60
C LYS A 201 -4.59 1.28 -2.55
N ASP A 202 -3.25 1.23 -2.45
CA ASP A 202 -2.44 2.44 -2.32
C ASP A 202 -2.37 3.26 -3.61
N PHE A 203 -2.47 2.63 -4.78
CA PHE A 203 -2.23 3.29 -6.07
C PHE A 203 -3.40 3.16 -7.05
N ASN A 204 -4.60 2.89 -6.53
CA ASN A 204 -5.85 2.86 -7.31
C ASN A 204 -5.83 1.89 -8.50
N ALA A 205 -5.22 0.68 -8.34
CA ALA A 205 -5.21 -0.31 -9.40
C ALA A 205 -6.47 -1.19 -9.41
N LYS A 206 -6.82 -1.72 -10.60
CA LYS A 206 -7.73 -2.85 -10.71
C LYS A 206 -6.97 -4.11 -10.28
N LEU A 207 -7.46 -4.78 -9.24
CA LEU A 207 -6.85 -5.99 -8.68
C LEU A 207 -7.45 -7.24 -9.33
N ILE A 208 -6.59 -8.12 -9.84
CA ILE A 208 -6.95 -9.44 -10.35
C ILE A 208 -6.27 -10.49 -9.48
N LEU A 209 -7.05 -11.31 -8.79
CA LEU A 209 -6.58 -12.38 -7.92
C LEU A 209 -6.86 -13.76 -8.51
N GLU A 210 -5.90 -14.67 -8.38
CA GLU A 210 -6.02 -16.05 -8.83
C GLU A 210 -7.13 -16.81 -8.09
N ARG A 211 -8.05 -17.42 -8.82
CA ARG A 211 -9.16 -18.23 -8.29
C ARG A 211 -8.74 -19.69 -8.05
N PHE A 212 -7.74 -19.92 -7.20
CA PHE A 212 -7.22 -21.28 -6.96
C PHE A 212 -8.08 -22.11 -6.00
N ALA A 213 -8.79 -21.45 -5.06
CA ALA A 213 -9.55 -22.15 -4.01
C ALA A 213 -10.79 -22.90 -4.53
N GLU A 214 -11.29 -22.53 -5.69
CA GLU A 214 -12.46 -23.13 -6.33
C GLU A 214 -12.10 -24.36 -7.18
N ASN A 215 -10.79 -24.68 -7.33
CA ASN A 215 -10.35 -25.78 -8.15
C ASN A 215 -10.57 -27.15 -7.45
N PRO A 216 -11.50 -28.01 -7.94
CA PRO A 216 -11.84 -29.27 -7.28
C PRO A 216 -10.76 -30.33 -7.36
N PHE A 217 -9.74 -30.12 -8.18
CA PHE A 217 -8.62 -31.08 -8.37
C PHE A 217 -7.44 -30.77 -7.46
N LEU A 218 -7.35 -29.58 -6.89
CA LEU A 218 -6.21 -29.18 -6.05
C LEU A 218 -6.04 -30.07 -4.80
N PRO A 219 -7.08 -30.33 -3.98
CA PRO A 219 -6.95 -31.29 -2.87
C PRO A 219 -6.58 -32.70 -3.31
N LYS A 220 -7.19 -33.18 -4.41
CA LYS A 220 -6.91 -34.51 -4.97
C LYS A 220 -5.48 -34.69 -5.47
N PHE A 221 -4.89 -33.62 -6.00
CA PHE A 221 -3.49 -33.61 -6.43
C PHE A 221 -2.53 -33.80 -5.24
N TYR A 222 -2.80 -33.16 -4.10
CA TYR A 222 -1.97 -33.35 -2.91
C TYR A 222 -2.10 -34.76 -2.31
N GLU A 223 -3.22 -35.45 -2.55
CA GLU A 223 -3.40 -36.86 -2.15
C GLU A 223 -2.74 -37.85 -3.13
N ASP A 224 -2.89 -37.62 -4.44
CA ASP A 224 -2.36 -38.49 -5.51
C ASP A 224 -1.90 -37.65 -6.72
N ALA A 225 -0.70 -37.10 -6.61
CA ALA A 225 -0.13 -36.22 -7.63
C ALA A 225 0.00 -36.92 -9.00
N LYS A 226 0.38 -38.19 -9.05
CA LYS A 226 0.55 -38.93 -10.31
C LYS A 226 -0.74 -39.04 -11.11
N ARG A 227 -1.87 -39.21 -10.42
CA ARG A 227 -3.17 -39.38 -11.06
C ARG A 227 -3.79 -38.03 -11.49
N TYR A 228 -3.61 -36.99 -10.70
CA TYR A 228 -4.36 -35.75 -10.88
C TYR A 228 -3.54 -34.60 -11.45
N ALA A 229 -2.21 -34.73 -11.64
CA ALA A 229 -1.35 -33.67 -12.11
C ALA A 229 -1.82 -33.05 -13.43
N PHE A 230 -2.03 -33.87 -14.48
CA PHE A 230 -2.45 -33.35 -15.79
C PHE A 230 -3.83 -32.68 -15.73
N THR A 231 -4.77 -33.28 -15.01
CA THR A 231 -6.12 -32.71 -14.86
C THR A 231 -6.09 -31.39 -14.11
N LEU A 232 -5.29 -31.30 -13.03
CA LEU A 232 -5.12 -30.09 -12.26
C LEU A 232 -4.51 -28.95 -13.10
N GLU A 233 -3.39 -29.24 -13.79
CA GLU A 233 -2.69 -28.25 -14.59
C GLU A 233 -3.57 -27.74 -15.74
N MET A 234 -4.32 -28.63 -16.42
CA MET A 234 -5.27 -28.23 -17.46
C MET A 234 -6.42 -27.40 -16.93
N SER A 235 -6.95 -27.73 -15.75
CA SER A 235 -7.99 -26.94 -15.10
C SER A 235 -7.47 -25.53 -14.78
N PHE A 236 -6.29 -25.42 -14.17
CA PHE A 236 -5.68 -24.13 -13.89
C PHE A 236 -5.39 -23.31 -15.15
N LEU A 237 -4.94 -23.96 -16.23
CA LEU A 237 -4.70 -23.25 -17.49
C LEU A 237 -6.00 -22.67 -18.06
N ALA A 238 -7.08 -23.44 -18.05
CA ALA A 238 -8.38 -23.01 -18.55
C ALA A 238 -8.95 -21.87 -17.70
N ASP A 239 -8.91 -22.00 -16.37
CA ASP A 239 -9.41 -21.00 -15.42
C ASP A 239 -8.64 -19.68 -15.54
N ARG A 240 -7.30 -19.73 -15.58
CA ARG A 240 -6.44 -18.54 -15.72
C ARG A 240 -6.67 -17.86 -17.07
N TYR A 241 -6.75 -18.63 -18.15
CA TYR A 241 -7.02 -18.09 -19.48
C TYR A 241 -8.35 -17.34 -19.51
N GLN A 242 -9.42 -17.99 -19.03
CA GLN A 242 -10.75 -17.39 -19.00
C GLN A 242 -10.76 -16.13 -18.15
N GLN A 243 -10.19 -16.20 -16.94
CA GLN A 243 -10.17 -15.10 -15.99
C GLN A 243 -9.38 -13.90 -16.53
N ILE A 244 -8.17 -14.11 -17.05
CA ILE A 244 -7.36 -13.02 -17.60
C ILE A 244 -8.06 -12.41 -18.81
N SER A 245 -8.64 -13.24 -19.70
CA SER A 245 -9.36 -12.76 -20.87
C SER A 245 -10.57 -11.89 -20.49
N ASP A 246 -11.35 -12.33 -19.50
CA ASP A 246 -12.53 -11.60 -19.04
C ASP A 246 -12.15 -10.31 -18.30
N ASP A 247 -11.21 -10.40 -17.36
CA ASP A 247 -10.85 -9.28 -16.50
C ASP A 247 -10.06 -8.18 -17.23
N LEU A 248 -9.20 -8.55 -18.21
CA LEU A 248 -8.46 -7.58 -19.01
C LEU A 248 -9.32 -6.93 -20.12
N SER A 249 -10.36 -7.62 -20.58
CA SER A 249 -11.31 -7.04 -21.55
C SER A 249 -12.22 -5.98 -20.93
N GLN A 250 -12.43 -6.01 -19.62
CA GLN A 250 -13.23 -5.05 -18.87
C GLN A 250 -12.34 -3.91 -18.37
N LEU A 251 -12.18 -2.85 -19.18
CA LEU A 251 -11.51 -1.63 -18.74
C LEU A 251 -12.32 -0.96 -17.63
N ASP A 252 -11.71 -0.79 -16.47
CA ASP A 252 -12.26 0.05 -15.41
C ASP A 252 -11.73 1.47 -15.58
N LEU A 253 -12.57 2.38 -16.09
CA LEU A 253 -12.23 3.78 -16.37
C LEU A 253 -11.84 4.58 -15.11
N PHE A 254 -12.09 4.03 -13.91
CA PHE A 254 -11.78 4.66 -12.63
C PHE A 254 -10.49 4.15 -12.01
N LYS A 255 -9.79 3.24 -12.69
CA LYS A 255 -8.51 2.66 -12.23
C LYS A 255 -7.36 3.13 -13.10
N ASP A 256 -6.22 3.38 -12.45
CA ASP A 256 -5.05 3.95 -13.11
C ASP A 256 -4.24 2.89 -13.86
N PHE A 257 -4.25 1.64 -13.38
CA PHE A 257 -3.59 0.47 -13.98
C PHE A 257 -4.19 -0.84 -13.46
N ILE A 258 -3.70 -1.97 -13.98
CA ILE A 258 -4.09 -3.32 -13.55
C ILE A 258 -2.92 -3.95 -12.81
N ILE A 259 -3.22 -4.66 -11.71
CA ILE A 259 -2.25 -5.49 -10.98
C ILE A 259 -2.85 -6.87 -10.71
N SER A 260 -2.09 -7.93 -11.00
CA SER A 260 -2.48 -9.31 -10.71
C SER A 260 -1.50 -9.98 -9.74
N ASP A 261 -1.97 -10.98 -9.00
CA ASP A 261 -1.12 -11.84 -8.16
C ASP A 261 -0.72 -13.15 -8.86
N TYR A 262 -0.89 -13.20 -10.16
CA TYR A 262 -0.46 -14.28 -11.03
C TYR A 262 -0.33 -13.81 -12.48
N ASP A 263 0.40 -14.59 -13.28
CA ASP A 263 0.43 -14.53 -14.73
C ASP A 263 0.23 -15.94 -15.31
N ILE A 264 -0.18 -16.04 -16.57
CA ILE A 264 -0.46 -17.32 -17.19
C ILE A 264 0.79 -18.23 -17.32
N PHE A 265 1.99 -17.65 -17.37
CA PHE A 265 3.25 -18.41 -17.42
C PHE A 265 3.47 -19.29 -16.20
N LYS A 266 2.86 -18.98 -15.07
CA LYS A 266 2.81 -19.87 -13.90
C LYS A 266 2.35 -21.26 -14.30
N SER A 267 1.35 -21.39 -15.16
CA SER A 267 0.86 -22.67 -15.68
C SER A 267 1.95 -23.47 -16.38
N LEU A 268 2.79 -22.79 -17.18
CA LEU A 268 3.88 -23.47 -17.89
C LEU A 268 5.01 -23.92 -16.95
N ILE A 269 5.31 -23.11 -15.93
CA ILE A 269 6.36 -23.42 -14.95
C ILE A 269 5.95 -24.62 -14.08
N PHE A 270 4.74 -24.58 -13.53
CA PHE A 270 4.24 -25.67 -12.67
C PHE A 270 4.07 -26.98 -13.45
N SER A 271 3.48 -26.94 -14.64
CA SER A 271 3.31 -28.14 -15.47
C SER A 271 4.64 -28.79 -15.88
N LYS A 272 5.71 -28.01 -16.06
CA LYS A 272 7.06 -28.55 -16.32
C LYS A 272 7.59 -29.39 -15.14
N ILE A 273 7.18 -29.04 -13.92
CA ILE A 273 7.64 -29.70 -12.68
C ILE A 273 6.77 -30.92 -12.35
N THR A 274 5.46 -30.80 -12.60
CA THR A 274 4.46 -31.77 -12.15
C THR A 274 4.16 -32.86 -13.16
N LEU A 275 4.32 -32.60 -14.47
CA LEU A 275 3.92 -33.51 -15.54
C LEU A 275 5.09 -34.36 -16.07
N PRO A 276 4.85 -35.62 -16.45
CA PRO A 276 5.76 -36.41 -17.28
C PRO A 276 6.04 -35.68 -18.61
N GLU A 277 7.18 -35.99 -19.22
CA GLU A 277 7.67 -35.28 -20.41
C GLU A 277 6.68 -35.28 -21.58
N ASP A 278 5.99 -36.40 -21.85
CA ASP A 278 5.06 -36.51 -22.95
C ASP A 278 3.77 -35.69 -22.70
N GLU A 279 3.27 -35.69 -21.46
CA GLU A 279 2.13 -34.86 -21.06
C GLU A 279 2.50 -33.36 -21.08
N PHE A 280 3.71 -33.02 -20.60
CA PHE A 280 4.20 -31.64 -20.67
C PHE A 280 4.35 -31.14 -22.12
N LYS A 281 4.81 -31.98 -23.06
CA LYS A 281 4.87 -31.61 -24.49
C LYS A 281 3.49 -31.26 -25.05
N LEU A 282 2.48 -32.06 -24.72
CA LEU A 282 1.10 -31.79 -25.13
C LEU A 282 0.57 -30.50 -24.50
N TYR A 283 0.75 -30.37 -23.15
CA TYR A 283 0.34 -29.21 -22.40
C TYR A 283 0.93 -27.90 -22.96
N ARG A 284 2.25 -27.90 -23.24
CA ARG A 284 2.96 -26.76 -23.83
C ARG A 284 2.41 -26.33 -25.18
N LYS A 285 1.98 -27.28 -26.04
CA LYS A 285 1.34 -26.94 -27.31
C LYS A 285 0.02 -26.21 -27.08
N LEU A 286 -0.81 -26.69 -26.16
CA LEU A 286 -2.09 -26.07 -25.82
C LEU A 286 -1.87 -24.69 -25.20
N PHE A 287 -0.93 -24.57 -24.28
CA PHE A 287 -0.55 -23.30 -23.68
C PHE A 287 -0.23 -22.22 -24.73
N TYR A 288 0.66 -22.52 -25.70
CA TYR A 288 1.04 -21.53 -26.70
C TYR A 288 -0.07 -21.20 -27.70
N LEU A 289 -1.01 -22.09 -27.93
CA LEU A 289 -2.21 -21.79 -28.73
C LEU A 289 -3.11 -20.76 -28.03
N MET A 290 -3.28 -20.90 -26.71
CA MET A 290 -4.08 -19.99 -25.89
C MET A 290 -3.36 -18.66 -25.61
N TYR A 291 -2.05 -18.72 -25.38
CA TYR A 291 -1.24 -17.55 -24.98
C TYR A 291 -1.18 -16.42 -26.01
N LYS A 292 -1.41 -16.74 -27.31
CA LYS A 292 -1.34 -15.74 -28.40
C LYS A 292 -2.32 -14.58 -28.23
N ASP A 293 -3.46 -14.86 -27.62
CA ASP A 293 -4.59 -13.94 -27.53
C ASP A 293 -4.67 -13.23 -26.16
N ILE A 294 -3.71 -13.50 -25.28
CA ILE A 294 -3.68 -12.91 -23.94
C ILE A 294 -2.80 -11.67 -23.89
N ALA A 295 -3.31 -10.61 -23.23
CA ALA A 295 -2.52 -9.42 -22.94
C ALA A 295 -1.41 -9.74 -21.96
N LYS A 296 -0.20 -9.27 -22.27
CA LYS A 296 1.02 -9.52 -21.48
C LYS A 296 1.24 -8.40 -20.46
N PRO A 297 1.76 -8.70 -19.25
CA PRO A 297 2.16 -7.66 -18.32
C PRO A 297 3.33 -6.84 -18.88
N GLU A 298 3.25 -5.52 -18.73
CA GLU A 298 4.34 -4.61 -19.08
C GLU A 298 5.47 -4.67 -18.06
N LEU A 299 5.14 -5.02 -16.82
CA LEU A 299 6.10 -5.28 -15.75
C LEU A 299 5.78 -6.60 -15.06
N TYR A 300 6.78 -7.49 -15.00
CA TYR A 300 6.71 -8.77 -14.32
C TYR A 300 7.60 -8.74 -13.08
N VAL A 301 7.01 -8.75 -11.89
CA VAL A 301 7.72 -8.71 -10.62
C VAL A 301 7.74 -10.10 -10.01
N TYR A 302 8.91 -10.70 -9.90
CA TYR A 302 9.09 -11.99 -9.24
C TYR A 302 9.59 -11.78 -7.81
N LEU A 303 8.78 -12.18 -6.83
CA LEU A 303 9.13 -12.17 -5.42
C LEU A 303 9.87 -13.47 -5.09
N TYR A 304 11.18 -13.38 -4.95
CA TYR A 304 11.99 -14.51 -4.50
C TYR A 304 11.99 -14.58 -2.98
N GLN A 305 11.80 -15.78 -2.45
CA GLN A 305 12.05 -16.12 -1.04
C GLN A 305 12.74 -17.47 -0.95
N ASN A 306 13.65 -17.61 0.01
CA ASN A 306 14.25 -18.90 0.32
C ASN A 306 13.20 -19.88 0.90
N THR A 307 13.47 -21.18 0.77
CA THR A 307 12.53 -22.25 1.13
C THR A 307 12.14 -22.23 2.60
N ALA A 308 13.05 -21.84 3.51
CA ALA A 308 12.76 -21.74 4.93
C ALA A 308 11.68 -20.69 5.19
N ARG A 309 11.82 -19.50 4.60
CA ARG A 309 10.83 -18.41 4.74
C ARG A 309 9.48 -18.76 4.10
N LEU A 310 9.49 -19.44 2.94
CA LEU A 310 8.27 -19.93 2.31
C LEU A 310 7.50 -20.88 3.23
N GLN A 311 8.19 -21.82 3.87
CA GLN A 311 7.58 -22.77 4.82
C GLN A 311 6.99 -22.06 6.05
N GLU A 312 7.67 -21.04 6.58
CA GLU A 312 7.13 -20.22 7.67
C GLU A 312 5.82 -19.55 7.26
N ASN A 313 5.80 -18.91 6.09
CA ASN A 313 4.62 -18.22 5.56
C ASN A 313 3.46 -19.19 5.28
N ILE A 314 3.73 -20.37 4.72
CA ILE A 314 2.74 -21.43 4.48
C ILE A 314 2.11 -21.87 5.81
N LYS A 315 2.92 -22.11 6.85
CA LYS A 315 2.44 -22.45 8.20
C LYS A 315 1.62 -21.32 8.83
N LYS A 316 2.10 -20.06 8.74
CA LYS A 316 1.38 -18.85 9.23
C LYS A 316 0.01 -18.72 8.55
N ARG A 317 -0.09 -19.01 7.25
CA ARG A 317 -1.32 -18.98 6.47
C ARG A 317 -2.31 -20.10 6.84
N GLY A 318 -1.83 -21.29 7.21
CA GLY A 318 -2.61 -22.38 7.83
C GLY A 318 -3.59 -23.11 6.90
N ARG A 319 -3.35 -23.17 5.58
CA ARG A 319 -4.17 -23.97 4.66
C ARG A 319 -3.82 -25.44 4.79
N GLU A 320 -4.76 -26.28 5.22
CA GLU A 320 -4.55 -27.69 5.54
C GLU A 320 -3.83 -28.47 4.43
N TYR A 321 -4.25 -28.30 3.17
CA TYR A 321 -3.67 -29.01 2.02
C TYR A 321 -2.26 -28.54 1.64
N GLU A 322 -1.79 -27.41 2.16
CA GLU A 322 -0.44 -26.88 1.90
C GLU A 322 0.57 -27.23 3.01
N LEU A 323 0.11 -27.65 4.19
CA LEU A 323 0.97 -27.90 5.35
C LEU A 323 2.02 -29.03 5.11
N ASN A 324 1.75 -29.92 4.16
CA ASN A 324 2.61 -31.05 3.81
C ASN A 324 3.48 -30.81 2.57
N ILE A 325 3.57 -29.57 2.07
CA ILE A 325 4.42 -29.26 0.92
C ILE A 325 5.88 -29.45 1.30
N GLU A 326 6.58 -30.31 0.54
CA GLU A 326 7.99 -30.63 0.76
C GLU A 326 8.90 -29.49 0.30
N ASN A 327 10.03 -29.32 0.98
CA ASN A 327 11.04 -28.31 0.62
C ASN A 327 11.55 -28.50 -0.81
N GLU A 328 11.78 -29.74 -1.22
CA GLU A 328 12.25 -30.06 -2.57
C GLU A 328 11.30 -29.56 -3.67
N TYR A 329 9.99 -29.60 -3.41
CA TYR A 329 8.99 -29.08 -4.34
C TYR A 329 9.08 -27.57 -4.46
N LEU A 330 9.23 -26.83 -3.34
CA LEU A 330 9.41 -25.39 -3.34
C LEU A 330 10.72 -24.98 -4.04
N ASP A 331 11.80 -25.74 -3.83
CA ASP A 331 13.10 -25.50 -4.49
C ASP A 331 13.00 -25.71 -6.01
N LYS A 332 12.28 -26.72 -6.46
CA LYS A 332 12.01 -26.97 -7.88
C LYS A 332 11.21 -25.83 -8.50
N ILE A 333 10.20 -25.29 -7.79
CA ILE A 333 9.42 -24.15 -8.27
C ILE A 333 10.31 -22.90 -8.37
N ASN A 334 11.09 -22.56 -7.34
CA ASN A 334 12.02 -21.43 -7.38
C ASN A 334 12.99 -21.54 -8.58
N SER A 335 13.59 -22.73 -8.75
CA SER A 335 14.51 -22.99 -9.87
C SER A 335 13.82 -22.87 -11.22
N GLY A 336 12.59 -23.38 -11.34
CA GLY A 336 11.77 -23.29 -12.54
C GLY A 336 11.45 -21.83 -12.93
N TYR A 337 11.08 -21.00 -11.96
CA TYR A 337 10.89 -19.55 -12.21
C TYR A 337 12.18 -18.88 -12.66
N LEU A 338 13.29 -19.09 -11.96
CA LEU A 338 14.57 -18.45 -12.31
C LEU A 338 15.08 -18.89 -13.68
N GLU A 339 14.93 -20.17 -14.05
CA GLU A 339 15.25 -20.67 -15.38
C GLU A 339 14.36 -20.02 -16.45
N PHE A 340 13.05 -19.97 -16.20
CA PHE A 340 12.10 -19.34 -17.11
C PHE A 340 12.44 -17.86 -17.34
N LEU A 341 12.59 -17.09 -16.27
CA LEU A 341 12.82 -15.65 -16.32
C LEU A 341 14.13 -15.26 -17.01
N LYS A 342 15.19 -16.07 -16.86
CA LYS A 342 16.47 -15.86 -17.58
C LYS A 342 16.32 -15.93 -19.09
N ASN A 343 15.36 -16.69 -19.59
CA ASN A 343 15.15 -16.92 -21.02
C ASN A 343 14.09 -16.00 -21.64
N GLN A 344 13.51 -15.06 -20.86
CA GLN A 344 12.51 -14.09 -21.35
C GLN A 344 13.17 -12.79 -21.76
N SER A 345 13.24 -12.53 -23.06
CA SER A 345 13.75 -11.26 -23.61
C SER A 345 12.64 -10.23 -23.86
N GLU A 346 11.38 -10.66 -23.93
CA GLU A 346 10.24 -9.80 -24.25
C GLU A 346 9.56 -9.21 -23.00
N LEU A 347 9.83 -9.77 -21.82
CA LEU A 347 9.23 -9.33 -20.57
C LEU A 347 10.18 -8.40 -19.81
N HIS A 348 9.67 -7.27 -19.35
CA HIS A 348 10.38 -6.44 -18.38
C HIS A 348 10.29 -7.10 -17.01
N VAL A 349 11.32 -7.84 -16.61
CA VAL A 349 11.35 -8.65 -15.39
C VAL A 349 12.11 -7.95 -14.29
N LYS A 350 11.54 -7.93 -13.07
CA LYS A 350 12.22 -7.57 -11.83
C LYS A 350 12.19 -8.74 -10.86
N ILE A 351 13.37 -9.20 -10.43
CA ILE A 351 13.51 -10.21 -9.39
C ILE A 351 13.88 -9.50 -8.10
N ILE A 352 13.05 -9.65 -7.07
CA ILE A 352 13.23 -8.99 -5.77
C ILE A 352 13.33 -10.07 -4.71
N ASP A 353 14.50 -10.17 -4.06
CA ASP A 353 14.69 -11.08 -2.92
C ASP A 353 14.14 -10.43 -1.65
N ILE A 354 13.07 -11.05 -1.12
CA ILE A 354 12.37 -10.61 0.08
C ILE A 354 12.50 -11.61 1.23
N SER A 355 13.52 -12.50 1.21
CA SER A 355 13.70 -13.55 2.21
C SER A 355 13.83 -13.01 3.64
N GLU A 356 14.48 -11.85 3.82
CA GLU A 356 14.72 -11.20 5.10
C GLU A 356 13.71 -10.08 5.42
N ARG A 357 12.55 -10.06 4.73
CA ARG A 357 11.58 -8.97 4.83
C ARG A 357 10.20 -9.45 5.21
N ASP A 358 9.49 -8.64 6.01
CA ASP A 358 8.08 -8.85 6.38
C ASP A 358 7.23 -7.64 6.00
N PHE A 359 6.99 -7.46 4.71
CA PHE A 359 6.26 -6.31 4.19
C PHE A 359 4.76 -6.30 4.55
N VAL A 360 4.24 -7.38 5.12
CA VAL A 360 2.85 -7.43 5.59
C VAL A 360 2.74 -6.76 6.97
N ASP A 361 3.69 -7.04 7.86
CA ASP A 361 3.68 -6.54 9.23
C ASP A 361 4.59 -5.31 9.41
N ASP A 362 5.60 -5.08 8.52
CA ASP A 362 6.48 -3.91 8.54
C ASP A 362 6.31 -3.04 7.29
N ARG A 363 5.76 -1.84 7.49
CA ARG A 363 5.57 -0.88 6.42
C ARG A 363 6.88 -0.42 5.76
N LYS A 364 8.01 -0.41 6.48
CA LYS A 364 9.32 -0.06 5.89
C LYS A 364 9.75 -1.07 4.85
N ASP A 365 9.51 -2.35 5.12
CA ASP A 365 9.78 -3.42 4.15
C ASP A 365 8.86 -3.32 2.92
N TYR A 366 7.58 -2.97 3.12
CA TYR A 366 6.67 -2.68 2.02
C TYR A 366 7.18 -1.52 1.15
N LEU A 367 7.53 -0.38 1.75
CA LEU A 367 8.05 0.78 1.01
C LEU A 367 9.38 0.47 0.31
N TRP A 368 10.23 -0.37 0.91
CA TRP A 368 11.43 -0.84 0.27
C TRP A 368 11.13 -1.64 -1.01
N ILE A 369 10.15 -2.56 -0.96
CA ILE A 369 9.72 -3.32 -2.14
C ILE A 369 9.19 -2.37 -3.23
N LEU A 370 8.35 -1.39 -2.86
CA LEU A 370 7.86 -0.40 -3.82
C LEU A 370 9.01 0.34 -4.51
N ASN A 371 10.05 0.73 -3.76
CA ASN A 371 11.24 1.35 -4.31
C ASN A 371 11.97 0.41 -5.28
N GLU A 372 12.12 -0.88 -4.94
CA GLU A 372 12.75 -1.85 -5.84
C GLU A 372 11.93 -2.03 -7.14
N ILE A 373 10.59 -2.05 -7.04
CA ILE A 373 9.71 -2.13 -8.21
C ILE A 373 9.85 -0.88 -9.09
N CYS A 374 9.94 0.31 -8.50
CA CYS A 374 10.00 1.58 -9.23
C CYS A 374 11.41 1.97 -9.71
N LYS A 375 12.48 1.34 -9.22
CA LYS A 375 13.85 1.61 -9.70
C LYS A 375 13.95 1.35 -11.20
N THR A 376 14.37 2.34 -11.96
CA THR A 376 14.84 2.14 -13.33
C THR A 376 16.25 1.58 -13.28
N TYR A 377 16.43 0.33 -13.71
CA TYR A 377 17.77 -0.14 -14.02
C TYR A 377 18.13 0.42 -15.39
N ASP A 378 19.17 1.25 -15.47
CA ASP A 378 19.75 1.59 -16.77
C ASP A 378 20.04 0.28 -17.49
N ALA A 379 19.43 0.10 -18.67
CA ALA A 379 19.67 -1.05 -19.50
C ALA A 379 21.18 -1.07 -19.83
N ARG A 380 21.89 -2.05 -19.29
CA ARG A 380 23.28 -2.34 -19.67
C ARG A 380 23.31 -3.07 -20.98
#